data_5ef1a9a37359e569bce3ffbbea1c2282
#
_entry.id   5ef1a9a37359e569bce3ffbbea1c2282
#
_cell.length_a   1.000
_cell.length_b   1.000
_cell.length_c   1.000
_cell.angle_alpha   90.00
_cell.angle_beta   90.00
_cell.angle_gamma   90.00
#
_symmetry.space_group_name_H-M   'P 1'
#
loop_
_entity.id
_entity.type
_entity.pdbx_description
1 polymer ?
#
loop_
_entity_poly.entity_id
_entity_poly.type
_entity_poly.pdbx_seq_one_letter_code
_entity_poly.pdbx_strand_id
1 'polypeptide(L)'
;MPKVKHVSAKNGDVIVLVGTMKGAFVLRSNKSRKKWDVGGPYSIGSPVYAMAFDQRQGRRRLWWAQQSFQWGTVLCSSDDYGKTVTEPTTYSVKFPVESNLTLKNIWQITPGRNNDPDTLYCGVEPAALFESHDAGKTWSPVEGLLNHPHRPKWVPGGGGMCLHTIVPDPANPKRMMIAISTAGAYRTDDGGATWQARNNGVRAEFLPDKYPEFGQCVHKVVQDDSRPERLFLQNHWGLYRSDDAGNSWKDIANGVPSDFGFCMAAHPHDPDTVYIVPIESDQYRCTPEGKLRVYRTQNAGESWEPLTRGLPQKNALETVLRDSLATDTCDPAGVYFGTRSGKVYGSSDDGKSWRAIIEGLPAVVCVKAALVGDDGRNLPRRHRDTEKKRAGKTRVAKKMLAKRKTASPARSAR
;
A
#
# COMPACT_ATOMS: atom_id res chain seq x y z
N MET A 1 12.32 14.64 -28.62
CA MET A 1 11.76 13.94 -27.46
C MET A 1 11.42 12.51 -27.85
N PRO A 2 11.55 11.50 -26.97
CA PRO A 2 11.13 10.15 -27.30
C PRO A 2 9.63 10.13 -27.64
N LYS A 3 9.25 9.30 -28.62
CA LYS A 3 7.85 9.13 -29.01
C LYS A 3 7.11 8.41 -27.87
N VAL A 4 6.08 9.04 -27.32
CA VAL A 4 5.23 8.42 -26.29
C VAL A 4 4.46 7.27 -26.93
N LYS A 5 4.57 6.08 -26.34
CA LYS A 5 3.74 4.92 -26.70
C LYS A 5 2.49 4.92 -25.83
N HIS A 6 1.39 4.41 -26.37
CA HIS A 6 0.14 4.28 -25.63
C HIS A 6 -0.30 2.83 -25.58
N VAL A 7 -0.86 2.43 -24.46
CA VAL A 7 -1.54 1.15 -24.31
C VAL A 7 -3.04 1.34 -24.37
N SER A 8 -3.77 0.26 -24.59
CA SER A 8 -5.21 0.22 -24.45
C SER A 8 -5.55 -1.04 -23.66
N ALA A 9 -6.43 -0.94 -22.69
CA ALA A 9 -6.84 -2.06 -21.87
C ALA A 9 -8.37 -2.24 -21.93
N LYS A 10 -8.81 -3.49 -21.87
CA LYS A 10 -10.23 -3.90 -21.82
C LYS A 10 -10.52 -4.62 -20.50
N ASN A 11 -11.78 -4.85 -20.21
CA ASN A 11 -12.17 -5.63 -19.03
C ASN A 11 -11.48 -7.01 -19.04
N GLY A 12 -10.94 -7.40 -17.91
CA GLY A 12 -10.16 -8.62 -17.72
C GLY A 12 -8.66 -8.48 -18.03
N ASP A 13 -8.20 -7.33 -18.53
CA ASP A 13 -6.77 -7.03 -18.60
C ASP A 13 -6.25 -6.57 -17.23
N VAL A 14 -4.97 -6.77 -17.00
CA VAL A 14 -4.25 -6.24 -15.83
C VAL A 14 -3.42 -5.05 -16.25
N ILE A 15 -3.50 -3.97 -15.51
CA ILE A 15 -2.62 -2.81 -15.65
C ILE A 15 -1.74 -2.67 -14.42
N VAL A 16 -0.49 -2.27 -14.65
CA VAL A 16 0.44 -1.85 -13.60
C VAL A 16 0.89 -0.43 -13.93
N LEU A 17 0.60 0.50 -13.03
CA LEU A 17 1.02 1.88 -13.10
C LEU A 17 2.37 2.01 -12.42
N VAL A 18 3.32 2.67 -13.08
CA VAL A 18 4.68 2.83 -12.59
C VAL A 18 5.07 4.29 -12.61
N GLY A 19 5.18 4.88 -11.43
CA GLY A 19 5.74 6.23 -11.24
C GLY A 19 7.25 6.15 -11.02
N THR A 20 7.99 6.99 -11.72
CA THR A 20 9.44 7.06 -11.65
C THR A 20 9.94 8.48 -11.39
N MET A 21 11.24 8.62 -11.17
CA MET A 21 11.88 9.94 -11.02
C MET A 21 11.94 10.75 -12.34
N LYS A 22 11.51 10.18 -13.49
CA LYS A 22 11.57 10.84 -14.80
C LYS A 22 10.34 10.58 -15.68
N GLY A 23 9.20 10.33 -15.06
CA GLY A 23 7.93 10.13 -15.76
C GLY A 23 7.15 8.93 -15.24
N ALA A 24 5.95 8.76 -15.79
CA ALA A 24 5.05 7.67 -15.48
C ALA A 24 4.92 6.70 -16.65
N PHE A 25 4.63 5.44 -16.34
CA PHE A 25 4.40 4.37 -17.31
C PHE A 25 3.13 3.61 -16.96
N VAL A 26 2.47 3.09 -17.98
CA VAL A 26 1.34 2.17 -17.86
C VAL A 26 1.71 0.86 -18.54
N LEU A 27 1.86 -0.19 -17.76
CA LEU A 27 2.10 -1.54 -18.26
C LEU A 27 0.76 -2.26 -18.36
N ARG A 28 0.50 -2.93 -19.49
CA ARG A 28 -0.74 -3.68 -19.73
C ARG A 28 -0.43 -5.13 -20.07
N SER A 29 -1.16 -6.05 -19.47
CA SER A 29 -1.15 -7.48 -19.84
C SER A 29 -2.58 -8.02 -19.90
N ASN A 30 -2.76 -9.14 -20.57
CA ASN A 30 -3.97 -9.90 -20.38
C ASN A 30 -3.95 -10.65 -19.01
N LYS A 31 -5.04 -11.35 -18.67
CA LYS A 31 -5.18 -12.06 -17.38
C LYS A 31 -4.09 -13.11 -17.12
N SER A 32 -3.38 -13.60 -18.17
CA SER A 32 -2.25 -14.52 -17.98
C SER A 32 -1.00 -13.85 -17.41
N ARG A 33 -0.87 -12.53 -17.56
CA ARG A 33 0.24 -11.70 -17.06
C ARG A 33 1.61 -12.17 -17.55
N LYS A 34 1.66 -12.82 -18.74
CA LYS A 34 2.90 -13.38 -19.31
C LYS A 34 3.64 -12.40 -20.22
N LYS A 35 2.93 -11.53 -20.92
CA LYS A 35 3.50 -10.51 -21.82
C LYS A 35 2.93 -9.16 -21.46
N TRP A 36 3.76 -8.12 -21.54
CA TRP A 36 3.42 -6.78 -21.15
C TRP A 36 3.65 -5.80 -22.28
N ASP A 37 2.65 -5.01 -22.57
CA ASP A 37 2.75 -3.82 -23.41
C ASP A 37 3.10 -2.63 -22.51
N VAL A 38 3.93 -1.72 -23.00
CA VAL A 38 4.43 -0.58 -22.23
C VAL A 38 3.98 0.72 -22.89
N GLY A 39 3.21 1.52 -22.16
CA GLY A 39 2.84 2.89 -22.48
C GLY A 39 3.64 3.90 -21.69
N GLY A 40 3.86 5.08 -22.25
CA GLY A 40 4.66 6.15 -21.66
C GLY A 40 5.99 6.38 -22.41
N PRO A 41 6.93 7.17 -21.81
CA PRO A 41 6.77 7.89 -20.54
C PRO A 41 5.79 9.07 -20.65
N TYR A 42 4.88 9.19 -19.69
CA TYR A 42 4.07 10.38 -19.47
C TYR A 42 4.77 11.33 -18.52
N SER A 43 4.50 12.63 -18.59
CA SER A 43 5.20 13.64 -17.76
C SER A 43 6.73 13.53 -17.82
N ILE A 44 7.28 13.44 -19.02
CA ILE A 44 8.69 13.19 -19.29
C ILE A 44 9.59 14.17 -18.52
N GLY A 45 10.57 13.62 -17.81
CA GLY A 45 11.56 14.39 -17.06
C GLY A 45 11.12 14.74 -15.63
N SER A 46 9.85 14.60 -15.29
CA SER A 46 9.29 14.95 -13.98
C SER A 46 9.17 13.75 -13.07
N PRO A 47 9.46 13.88 -11.77
CA PRO A 47 9.13 12.85 -10.78
C PRO A 47 7.61 12.63 -10.67
N VAL A 48 7.21 11.37 -10.53
CA VAL A 48 5.81 10.95 -10.32
C VAL A 48 5.75 10.02 -9.10
N TYR A 49 5.45 10.59 -7.93
CA TYR A 49 5.44 9.86 -6.65
C TYR A 49 4.11 9.19 -6.34
N ALA A 50 3.00 9.69 -6.88
CA ALA A 50 1.68 9.16 -6.62
C ALA A 50 0.92 8.88 -7.91
N MET A 51 0.31 7.70 -7.99
CA MET A 51 -0.58 7.29 -9.07
C MET A 51 -1.79 6.56 -8.49
N ALA A 52 -2.93 6.62 -9.20
CA ALA A 52 -4.12 5.85 -8.88
C ALA A 52 -4.88 5.48 -10.17
N PHE A 53 -5.62 4.37 -10.11
CA PHE A 53 -6.59 3.99 -11.12
C PHE A 53 -7.97 3.97 -10.49
N ASP A 54 -8.84 4.88 -10.93
CA ASP A 54 -10.23 4.94 -10.49
C ASP A 54 -11.12 4.25 -11.51
N GLN A 55 -11.67 3.10 -11.14
CA GLN A 55 -12.60 2.34 -11.97
C GLN A 55 -14.01 2.21 -11.35
N ARG A 56 -14.28 2.99 -10.30
CA ARG A 56 -15.58 3.04 -9.64
C ARG A 56 -16.66 3.44 -10.64
N GLN A 57 -17.81 2.78 -10.60
CA GLN A 57 -18.94 2.98 -11.52
C GLN A 57 -18.57 2.90 -13.00
N GLY A 58 -17.61 2.03 -13.35
CA GLY A 58 -17.18 1.81 -14.74
C GLY A 58 -16.26 2.88 -15.30
N ARG A 59 -15.79 3.84 -14.50
CA ARG A 59 -14.73 4.79 -14.88
C ARG A 59 -13.46 4.04 -15.27
N ARG A 60 -12.59 4.70 -16.00
CA ARG A 60 -11.24 4.22 -16.35
C ARG A 60 -10.23 5.35 -16.22
N ARG A 61 -10.31 6.08 -15.10
CA ARG A 61 -9.51 7.28 -14.92
C ARG A 61 -8.19 6.95 -14.24
N LEU A 62 -7.11 7.25 -14.93
CA LEU A 62 -5.77 7.33 -14.36
C LEU A 62 -5.58 8.70 -13.72
N TRP A 63 -4.98 8.70 -12.54
CA TRP A 63 -4.49 9.88 -11.85
C TRP A 63 -3.01 9.74 -11.61
N TRP A 64 -2.27 10.84 -11.74
CA TRP A 64 -0.89 10.90 -11.27
C TRP A 64 -0.51 12.31 -10.86
N ALA A 65 0.41 12.42 -9.89
CA ALA A 65 0.98 13.69 -9.44
C ALA A 65 2.33 13.89 -10.11
N GLN A 66 2.46 14.97 -10.86
CA GLN A 66 3.69 15.37 -11.54
C GLN A 66 4.35 16.53 -10.77
N GLN A 67 5.64 16.39 -10.45
CA GLN A 67 6.44 17.54 -10.02
C GLN A 67 6.97 18.30 -11.24
N SER A 68 6.35 19.42 -11.58
CA SER A 68 6.78 20.28 -12.67
C SER A 68 7.72 21.36 -12.15
N PHE A 69 8.81 21.59 -12.85
CA PHE A 69 9.70 22.72 -12.56
C PHE A 69 8.98 24.07 -12.73
N GLN A 70 8.07 24.16 -13.69
CA GLN A 70 7.37 25.40 -14.05
C GLN A 70 6.12 25.66 -13.17
N TRP A 71 5.37 24.59 -12.86
CA TRP A 71 4.05 24.70 -12.23
C TRP A 71 4.01 24.20 -10.78
N GLY A 72 5.14 23.73 -10.25
CA GLY A 72 5.18 23.01 -8.97
C GLY A 72 4.58 21.62 -9.10
N THR A 73 3.96 21.11 -8.03
CA THR A 73 3.29 19.80 -8.05
C THR A 73 1.86 19.96 -8.53
N VAL A 74 1.51 19.23 -9.58
CA VAL A 74 0.18 19.26 -10.21
C VAL A 74 -0.40 17.86 -10.35
N LEU A 75 -1.74 17.78 -10.33
CA LEU A 75 -2.47 16.56 -10.66
C LEU A 75 -2.73 16.51 -12.17
N CYS A 76 -2.50 15.34 -12.75
CA CYS A 76 -2.88 15.01 -14.12
C CYS A 76 -3.87 13.84 -14.10
N SER A 77 -4.74 13.77 -15.10
CA SER A 77 -5.62 12.62 -15.31
C SER A 77 -5.75 12.25 -16.79
N SER A 78 -6.23 11.03 -17.01
CA SER A 78 -6.53 10.51 -18.35
C SER A 78 -7.59 9.41 -18.24
N ASP A 79 -8.59 9.44 -19.14
CA ASP A 79 -9.64 8.43 -19.22
C ASP A 79 -9.37 7.37 -20.32
N ASP A 80 -8.24 7.49 -21.03
CA ASP A 80 -7.88 6.68 -22.18
C ASP A 80 -6.43 6.14 -22.11
N TYR A 81 -5.97 5.88 -20.88
CA TYR A 81 -4.63 5.32 -20.60
C TYR A 81 -3.47 6.21 -21.07
N GLY A 82 -3.65 7.53 -20.99
CA GLY A 82 -2.61 8.52 -21.26
C GLY A 82 -2.54 8.97 -22.71
N LYS A 83 -3.51 8.63 -23.57
CA LYS A 83 -3.57 9.17 -24.93
C LYS A 83 -3.91 10.65 -24.92
N THR A 84 -4.90 11.03 -24.09
CA THR A 84 -5.21 12.41 -23.77
C THR A 84 -4.94 12.65 -22.29
N VAL A 85 -4.33 13.77 -21.99
CA VAL A 85 -3.94 14.15 -20.63
C VAL A 85 -4.51 15.54 -20.35
N THR A 86 -5.08 15.71 -19.16
CA THR A 86 -5.58 17.02 -18.71
C THR A 86 -4.44 18.02 -18.60
N GLU A 87 -4.77 19.30 -18.85
CA GLU A 87 -3.83 20.38 -18.65
C GLU A 87 -3.35 20.49 -17.19
N PRO A 88 -2.08 20.85 -16.95
CA PRO A 88 -1.50 20.89 -15.61
C PRO A 88 -2.23 21.78 -14.61
N THR A 89 -2.93 22.81 -15.09
CA THR A 89 -3.68 23.77 -14.27
C THR A 89 -5.13 23.39 -14.03
N THR A 90 -5.62 22.29 -14.59
CA THR A 90 -7.02 21.85 -14.50
C THR A 90 -7.41 21.50 -13.08
N TYR A 91 -6.51 20.83 -12.36
CA TYR A 91 -6.75 20.40 -10.97
C TYR A 91 -5.78 21.08 -10.03
N SER A 92 -6.31 21.76 -9.04
CA SER A 92 -5.50 22.58 -8.14
C SER A 92 -5.61 22.11 -6.70
N VAL A 93 -4.59 21.37 -6.25
CA VAL A 93 -4.38 21.10 -4.81
C VAL A 93 -3.51 22.19 -4.26
N LYS A 94 -4.08 23.09 -3.45
CA LYS A 94 -3.38 24.26 -2.89
C LYS A 94 -3.75 24.46 -1.44
N PHE A 95 -2.77 24.77 -0.62
CA PHE A 95 -3.02 25.24 0.73
C PHE A 95 -3.72 26.60 0.71
N PRO A 96 -4.61 26.87 1.71
CA PRO A 96 -5.14 28.20 1.94
C PRO A 96 -4.02 29.22 2.16
N VAL A 97 -4.19 30.43 1.66
CA VAL A 97 -3.16 31.49 1.75
C VAL A 97 -2.79 31.80 3.19
N GLU A 98 -3.77 31.81 4.08
CA GLU A 98 -3.63 32.01 5.52
C GLU A 98 -2.80 30.98 6.26
N SER A 99 -2.65 29.79 5.68
CA SER A 99 -1.84 28.72 6.28
C SER A 99 -0.33 28.98 6.19
N ASN A 100 0.11 29.88 5.31
CA ASN A 100 1.53 30.11 4.97
C ASN A 100 2.29 28.82 4.56
N LEU A 101 1.58 27.81 4.06
CA LEU A 101 2.15 26.55 3.58
C LEU A 101 2.21 26.54 2.05
N THR A 102 3.27 25.94 1.53
CA THR A 102 3.44 25.72 0.08
C THR A 102 3.48 24.22 -0.21
N LEU A 103 2.67 23.78 -1.16
CA LEU A 103 2.65 22.38 -1.62
C LEU A 103 4.01 22.04 -2.24
N LYS A 104 4.70 21.06 -1.65
CA LYS A 104 5.97 20.53 -2.17
C LYS A 104 5.77 19.30 -3.03
N ASN A 105 4.93 18.36 -2.56
CA ASN A 105 4.69 17.11 -3.25
C ASN A 105 3.33 16.51 -2.88
N ILE A 106 2.75 15.73 -3.81
CA ILE A 106 1.62 14.83 -3.55
C ILE A 106 2.20 13.42 -3.44
N TRP A 107 2.03 12.82 -2.27
CA TRP A 107 2.59 11.50 -1.96
C TRP A 107 1.60 10.36 -2.13
N GLN A 108 0.31 10.65 -2.07
CA GLN A 108 -0.74 9.66 -2.19
C GLN A 108 -1.95 10.23 -2.91
N ILE A 109 -2.54 9.47 -3.81
CA ILE A 109 -3.86 9.69 -4.39
C ILE A 109 -4.69 8.45 -4.09
N THR A 110 -5.83 8.63 -3.42
CA THR A 110 -6.69 7.51 -3.02
C THR A 110 -8.11 7.80 -3.47
N PRO A 111 -8.69 6.98 -4.35
CA PRO A 111 -10.12 7.01 -4.61
C PRO A 111 -10.92 6.72 -3.33
N GLY A 112 -12.02 7.42 -3.13
CA GLY A 112 -12.96 7.17 -2.04
C GLY A 112 -13.65 5.80 -2.16
N ARG A 113 -14.72 5.60 -1.41
CA ARG A 113 -15.46 4.32 -1.39
C ARG A 113 -16.27 4.11 -2.68
N ASN A 114 -16.60 2.87 -2.98
CA ASN A 114 -17.38 2.53 -4.19
C ASN A 114 -18.78 3.14 -4.24
N ASN A 115 -19.38 3.38 -3.07
CA ASN A 115 -20.68 4.04 -2.95
C ASN A 115 -20.61 5.59 -2.92
N ASP A 116 -19.40 6.15 -2.95
CA ASP A 116 -19.13 7.57 -3.03
C ASP A 116 -18.07 7.84 -4.13
N PRO A 117 -18.47 7.69 -5.41
CA PRO A 117 -17.52 7.64 -6.53
C PRO A 117 -16.89 9.00 -6.86
N ASP A 118 -17.47 10.11 -6.40
CA ASP A 118 -16.96 11.45 -6.67
C ASP A 118 -15.96 11.93 -5.62
N THR A 119 -15.80 11.19 -4.53
CA THR A 119 -14.81 11.49 -3.50
C THR A 119 -13.44 10.94 -3.85
N LEU A 120 -12.42 11.78 -3.70
CA LEU A 120 -11.00 11.48 -3.84
C LEU A 120 -10.24 12.14 -2.69
N TYR A 121 -9.10 11.54 -2.34
CA TYR A 121 -8.19 12.06 -1.31
C TYR A 121 -6.77 12.21 -1.85
N CYS A 122 -6.07 13.26 -1.41
CA CYS A 122 -4.63 13.47 -1.64
C CYS A 122 -3.89 13.67 -0.33
N GLY A 123 -2.85 12.86 -0.12
CA GLY A 123 -1.87 13.06 0.94
C GLY A 123 -0.66 13.83 0.42
N VAL A 124 -0.26 14.89 1.12
CA VAL A 124 0.72 15.85 0.60
C VAL A 124 1.90 16.09 1.55
N GLU A 125 2.87 16.85 1.05
CA GLU A 125 3.96 17.46 1.82
C GLU A 125 3.93 18.99 1.61
N PRO A 126 3.99 19.80 2.67
CA PRO A 126 3.94 19.47 4.11
C PRO A 126 2.69 18.65 4.48
N ALA A 127 2.79 17.74 5.45
CA ALA A 127 1.74 16.79 5.75
C ALA A 127 0.37 17.45 5.94
N ALA A 128 -0.55 17.13 5.04
CA ALA A 128 -1.97 17.45 5.09
C ALA A 128 -2.74 16.45 4.25
N LEU A 129 -4.02 16.30 4.56
CA LEU A 129 -4.99 15.57 3.76
C LEU A 129 -5.84 16.58 3.00
N PHE A 130 -5.96 16.39 1.69
CA PHE A 130 -6.92 17.09 0.86
C PHE A 130 -7.99 16.14 0.38
N GLU A 131 -9.21 16.63 0.25
CA GLU A 131 -10.34 15.89 -0.28
C GLU A 131 -11.02 16.65 -1.42
N SER A 132 -11.63 15.89 -2.31
CA SER A 132 -12.50 16.34 -3.39
C SER A 132 -13.79 15.56 -3.34
N HIS A 133 -14.94 16.20 -3.56
CA HIS A 133 -16.27 15.60 -3.64
C HIS A 133 -16.94 15.79 -5.01
N ASP A 134 -16.16 16.20 -6.02
CA ASP A 134 -16.62 16.50 -7.38
C ASP A 134 -15.77 15.81 -8.46
N ALA A 135 -15.32 14.60 -8.16
CA ALA A 135 -14.47 13.78 -9.03
C ALA A 135 -13.12 14.46 -9.38
N GLY A 136 -12.54 15.18 -8.42
CA GLY A 136 -11.22 15.77 -8.51
C GLY A 136 -11.16 17.16 -9.14
N LYS A 137 -12.29 17.80 -9.40
CA LYS A 137 -12.32 19.15 -10.02
C LYS A 137 -11.86 20.22 -9.03
N THR A 138 -12.34 20.14 -7.78
CA THR A 138 -11.93 21.05 -6.70
C THR A 138 -11.41 20.26 -5.50
N TRP A 139 -10.51 20.89 -4.74
CA TRP A 139 -9.83 20.27 -3.60
C TRP A 139 -9.81 21.22 -2.42
N SER A 140 -10.14 20.68 -1.25
CA SER A 140 -10.09 21.40 0.03
C SER A 140 -9.25 20.62 1.04
N PRO A 141 -8.49 21.29 1.90
CA PRO A 141 -7.80 20.62 2.99
C PRO A 141 -8.83 20.14 4.02
N VAL A 142 -8.56 18.99 4.63
CA VAL A 142 -9.31 18.50 5.79
C VAL A 142 -8.86 19.29 7.02
N GLU A 143 -9.68 20.27 7.42
CA GLU A 143 -9.36 21.26 8.44
C GLU A 143 -9.03 20.65 9.80
N GLY A 144 -9.73 19.57 10.21
CA GLY A 144 -9.46 18.91 11.49
C GLY A 144 -8.05 18.33 11.58
N LEU A 145 -7.43 17.97 10.44
CA LEU A 145 -6.02 17.55 10.40
C LEU A 145 -5.07 18.73 10.22
N LEU A 146 -5.43 19.69 9.36
CA LEU A 146 -4.61 20.88 9.09
C LEU A 146 -4.37 21.68 10.38
N ASN A 147 -5.39 21.78 11.23
CA ASN A 147 -5.40 22.52 12.49
C ASN A 147 -5.18 21.61 13.72
N HIS A 148 -4.69 20.39 13.54
CA HIS A 148 -4.51 19.43 14.63
C HIS A 148 -3.53 19.96 15.68
N PRO A 149 -3.82 19.83 17.00
CA PRO A 149 -2.97 20.35 18.10
C PRO A 149 -1.54 19.79 18.13
N HIS A 150 -1.32 18.60 17.59
CA HIS A 150 0.01 18.00 17.48
C HIS A 150 0.87 18.60 16.37
N ARG A 151 0.24 19.21 15.33
CA ARG A 151 0.94 19.68 14.14
C ARG A 151 2.15 20.58 14.42
N PRO A 152 2.10 21.56 15.33
CA PRO A 152 3.25 22.40 15.67
C PRO A 152 4.43 21.62 16.30
N LYS A 153 4.17 20.41 16.78
CA LYS A 153 5.15 19.52 17.41
C LYS A 153 5.70 18.46 16.48
N TRP A 154 5.16 18.34 15.26
CA TRP A 154 5.66 17.39 14.29
C TRP A 154 7.03 17.83 13.76
N VAL A 155 8.01 16.92 13.80
CA VAL A 155 9.38 17.18 13.35
C VAL A 155 9.65 16.35 12.10
N PRO A 156 10.04 16.96 10.97
CA PRO A 156 10.33 16.22 9.75
C PRO A 156 11.55 15.31 9.92
N GLY A 157 11.46 14.09 9.41
CA GLY A 157 12.60 13.20 9.24
C GLY A 157 13.35 13.47 7.95
N GLY A 158 14.37 12.66 7.62
CA GLY A 158 15.16 12.78 6.41
C GLY A 158 14.39 12.63 5.08
N GLY A 159 13.16 12.12 5.12
CA GLY A 159 12.24 12.00 3.98
C GLY A 159 11.20 13.13 3.89
N GLY A 160 11.29 14.16 4.73
CA GLY A 160 10.29 15.22 4.84
C GLY A 160 9.10 14.87 5.73
N MET A 161 8.22 15.85 5.94
CA MET A 161 6.95 15.67 6.66
C MET A 161 5.85 15.40 5.62
N CYS A 162 5.58 14.15 5.32
CA CYS A 162 4.64 13.78 4.27
C CYS A 162 3.52 12.86 4.77
N LEU A 163 2.29 13.14 4.35
CA LEU A 163 1.17 12.22 4.47
C LEU A 163 1.18 11.29 3.24
N HIS A 164 1.57 10.04 3.45
CA HIS A 164 1.85 9.08 2.36
C HIS A 164 0.93 7.86 2.37
N THR A 165 0.07 7.71 3.37
CA THR A 165 -0.88 6.60 3.43
C THR A 165 -2.26 7.10 3.82
N ILE A 166 -3.27 6.69 3.08
CA ILE A 166 -4.68 7.00 3.30
C ILE A 166 -5.44 5.69 3.16
N VAL A 167 -6.14 5.29 4.21
CA VAL A 167 -6.91 4.04 4.29
C VAL A 167 -8.33 4.37 4.74
N PRO A 168 -9.27 4.65 3.81
CA PRO A 168 -10.68 4.79 4.13
C PRO A 168 -11.23 3.44 4.60
N ASP A 169 -11.96 3.43 5.73
CA ASP A 169 -12.59 2.21 6.22
C ASP A 169 -13.74 1.79 5.28
N PRO A 170 -13.74 0.55 4.75
CA PRO A 170 -14.75 0.11 3.79
C PRO A 170 -16.16 -0.05 4.41
N ALA A 171 -16.24 -0.26 5.73
CA ALA A 171 -17.49 -0.50 6.46
C ALA A 171 -18.04 0.75 7.13
N ASN A 172 -17.16 1.69 7.54
CA ASN A 172 -17.56 2.92 8.24
C ASN A 172 -17.20 4.17 7.43
N PRO A 173 -18.18 4.89 6.84
CA PRO A 173 -17.91 6.05 5.99
C PRO A 173 -17.26 7.23 6.74
N LYS A 174 -17.34 7.29 8.05
CA LYS A 174 -16.73 8.33 8.87
C LYS A 174 -15.33 7.98 9.37
N ARG A 175 -14.90 6.72 9.18
CA ARG A 175 -13.59 6.25 9.65
C ARG A 175 -12.56 6.27 8.53
N MET A 176 -11.38 6.77 8.85
CA MET A 176 -10.21 6.73 7.99
C MET A 176 -8.94 6.66 8.83
N MET A 177 -8.00 5.83 8.43
CA MET A 177 -6.64 5.81 8.97
C MET A 177 -5.70 6.52 7.99
N ILE A 178 -4.79 7.33 8.52
CA ILE A 178 -3.69 7.94 7.73
C ILE A 178 -2.35 7.68 8.41
N ALA A 179 -1.28 7.74 7.64
CA ALA A 179 0.07 7.73 8.18
C ALA A 179 0.91 8.87 7.63
N ILE A 180 1.65 9.49 8.55
CA ILE A 180 2.50 10.65 8.29
C ILE A 180 3.93 10.28 8.70
N SER A 181 4.89 10.52 7.81
CA SER A 181 6.31 10.30 8.07
C SER A 181 6.75 11.16 9.26
N THR A 182 7.27 10.52 10.32
CA THR A 182 7.74 11.09 11.58
C THR A 182 6.67 11.79 12.44
N ALA A 183 5.38 11.60 12.14
CA ALA A 183 4.29 12.01 13.02
C ALA A 183 3.45 10.82 13.52
N GLY A 184 3.55 9.65 12.85
CA GLY A 184 2.82 8.44 13.23
C GLY A 184 1.54 8.22 12.43
N ALA A 185 0.71 7.30 12.91
CA ALA A 185 -0.62 7.00 12.39
C ALA A 185 -1.69 7.80 13.16
N TYR A 186 -2.69 8.29 12.41
CA TYR A 186 -3.84 9.00 12.96
C TYR A 186 -5.13 8.40 12.40
N ARG A 187 -6.19 8.42 13.18
CA ARG A 187 -7.52 7.98 12.77
C ARG A 187 -8.58 9.03 13.07
N THR A 188 -9.47 9.22 12.11
CA THR A 188 -10.75 9.89 12.32
C THR A 188 -11.87 8.85 12.44
N ASP A 189 -12.89 9.14 13.24
CA ASP A 189 -14.12 8.37 13.35
C ASP A 189 -15.36 9.24 13.07
N ASP A 190 -15.16 10.52 12.68
CA ASP A 190 -16.19 11.53 12.44
C ASP A 190 -16.14 12.18 11.05
N GLY A 191 -15.40 11.57 10.11
CA GLY A 191 -15.29 12.06 8.73
C GLY A 191 -14.24 13.15 8.55
N GLY A 192 -13.25 13.22 9.44
CA GLY A 192 -12.13 14.18 9.32
C GLY A 192 -12.27 15.42 10.18
N ALA A 193 -13.39 15.58 10.92
CA ALA A 193 -13.58 16.71 11.82
C ALA A 193 -12.57 16.70 12.97
N THR A 194 -12.31 15.51 13.54
CA THR A 194 -11.25 15.29 14.54
C THR A 194 -10.36 14.11 14.20
N TRP A 195 -9.13 14.13 14.70
CA TRP A 195 -8.14 13.08 14.49
C TRP A 195 -7.50 12.68 15.81
N GLN A 196 -7.20 11.40 15.96
CA GLN A 196 -6.56 10.86 17.15
C GLN A 196 -5.33 10.06 16.75
N ALA A 197 -4.22 10.26 17.46
CA ALA A 197 -3.03 9.43 17.29
C ALA A 197 -3.36 7.95 17.59
N ARG A 198 -2.85 7.04 16.79
CA ARG A 198 -3.09 5.59 16.87
C ARG A 198 -1.76 4.84 16.80
N ASN A 199 -0.91 5.06 17.79
CA ASN A 199 0.46 4.52 17.81
C ASN A 199 0.73 3.66 19.05
N ASN A 200 -0.28 3.31 19.85
CA ASN A 200 -0.09 2.50 21.05
C ASN A 200 0.53 1.13 20.73
N GLY A 201 1.75 0.89 21.23
CA GLY A 201 2.55 -0.30 20.94
C GLY A 201 3.54 -0.16 19.76
N VAL A 202 3.54 0.96 19.02
CA VAL A 202 4.50 1.22 17.93
C VAL A 202 5.73 1.94 18.47
N ARG A 203 6.90 1.37 18.26
CA ARG A 203 8.18 1.82 18.78
C ARG A 203 8.78 3.00 17.99
N ALA A 204 9.43 3.93 18.68
CA ALA A 204 10.17 5.07 18.12
C ALA A 204 11.54 5.22 18.81
N GLU A 205 12.53 4.41 18.42
CA GLU A 205 13.83 4.33 19.09
C GLU A 205 14.64 5.64 19.09
N PHE A 206 14.40 6.53 18.13
CA PHE A 206 15.08 7.82 18.07
C PHE A 206 14.53 8.87 19.04
N LEU A 207 13.43 8.58 19.75
CA LEU A 207 12.85 9.47 20.74
C LEU A 207 13.24 9.05 22.17
N PRO A 208 13.25 9.97 23.14
CA PRO A 208 13.49 9.62 24.55
C PRO A 208 12.48 8.64 25.10
N ASP A 209 11.18 8.89 24.86
CA ASP A 209 10.12 7.91 25.06
C ASP A 209 10.06 6.97 23.85
N LYS A 210 10.19 5.67 24.10
CA LYS A 210 10.19 4.65 23.05
C LYS A 210 8.80 4.30 22.51
N TYR A 211 7.75 4.67 23.21
CA TYR A 211 6.36 4.43 22.84
C TYR A 211 5.52 5.71 23.00
N PRO A 212 5.90 6.81 22.35
CA PRO A 212 5.20 8.07 22.50
C PRO A 212 3.82 8.03 21.87
N GLU A 213 2.94 8.94 22.25
CA GLU A 213 1.63 9.11 21.65
C GLU A 213 1.71 9.35 20.14
N PHE A 214 2.67 10.16 19.67
CA PHE A 214 2.93 10.46 18.26
C PHE A 214 4.43 10.69 18.03
N GLY A 215 4.84 10.73 16.74
CA GLY A 215 6.23 10.92 16.37
C GLY A 215 6.90 9.67 15.79
N GLN A 216 6.19 8.56 15.72
CA GLN A 216 6.68 7.34 15.05
C GLN A 216 6.93 7.62 13.57
N CYS A 217 8.00 7.01 13.02
CA CYS A 217 8.28 7.07 11.60
C CYS A 217 7.57 5.92 10.88
N VAL A 218 6.25 6.04 10.72
CA VAL A 218 5.46 5.06 10.00
C VAL A 218 5.77 5.16 8.51
N HIS A 219 5.98 4.00 7.86
CA HIS A 219 6.30 3.91 6.44
C HIS A 219 5.10 3.48 5.59
N LYS A 220 4.28 2.56 6.07
CA LYS A 220 3.07 2.09 5.36
C LYS A 220 2.05 1.52 6.33
N VAL A 221 0.77 1.74 6.05
CA VAL A 221 -0.35 1.01 6.66
C VAL A 221 -1.17 0.39 5.54
N VAL A 222 -1.58 -0.85 5.71
CA VAL A 222 -2.46 -1.56 4.78
C VAL A 222 -3.59 -2.26 5.53
N GLN A 223 -4.70 -2.47 4.82
CA GLN A 223 -5.92 -3.09 5.30
C GLN A 223 -6.48 -3.98 4.19
N ASP A 224 -7.19 -5.03 4.56
CA ASP A 224 -8.08 -5.80 3.68
C ASP A 224 -9.53 -5.40 3.94
N ASP A 225 -10.28 -5.18 2.86
CA ASP A 225 -11.66 -4.70 2.94
C ASP A 225 -12.62 -5.69 3.64
N SER A 226 -12.29 -6.98 3.66
CA SER A 226 -13.13 -8.02 4.28
C SER A 226 -13.00 -8.04 5.81
N ARG A 227 -11.96 -7.40 6.36
CA ARG A 227 -11.68 -7.36 7.79
C ARG A 227 -11.14 -5.98 8.21
N PRO A 228 -12.00 -4.97 8.22
CA PRO A 228 -11.57 -3.57 8.41
C PRO A 228 -10.96 -3.25 9.77
N GLU A 229 -11.21 -4.06 10.79
CA GLU A 229 -10.54 -3.94 12.10
C GLU A 229 -9.08 -4.43 12.09
N ARG A 230 -8.68 -5.23 11.08
CA ARG A 230 -7.30 -5.71 10.94
C ARG A 230 -6.49 -4.81 10.04
N LEU A 231 -5.42 -4.28 10.61
CA LEU A 231 -4.46 -3.42 9.93
C LEU A 231 -3.06 -3.99 10.11
N PHE A 232 -2.20 -3.76 9.13
CA PHE A 232 -0.78 -4.03 9.23
C PHE A 232 -0.01 -2.74 8.98
N LEU A 233 1.12 -2.60 9.69
CA LEU A 233 1.91 -1.39 9.66
C LEU A 233 3.40 -1.74 9.55
N GLN A 234 4.09 -1.14 8.58
CA GLN A 234 5.54 -1.06 8.51
C GLN A 234 5.97 0.24 9.16
N ASN A 235 6.81 0.15 10.15
CA ASN A 235 7.42 1.30 10.82
C ASN A 235 8.92 1.34 10.53
N HIS A 236 9.60 2.37 10.97
CA HIS A 236 11.06 2.45 10.95
C HIS A 236 11.70 1.32 11.78
N TRP A 237 11.12 1.01 12.92
CA TRP A 237 11.46 -0.15 13.75
C TRP A 237 10.23 -1.03 13.95
N GLY A 238 10.23 -2.15 13.27
CA GLY A 238 9.22 -3.18 13.45
C GLY A 238 8.15 -3.23 12.38
N LEU A 239 7.50 -4.38 12.38
CA LEU A 239 6.28 -4.71 11.65
C LEU A 239 5.19 -4.92 12.69
N TYR A 240 4.03 -4.35 12.48
CA TYR A 240 2.97 -4.41 13.47
C TYR A 240 1.64 -4.85 12.86
N ARG A 241 0.81 -5.47 13.71
CA ARG A 241 -0.58 -5.80 13.43
C ARG A 241 -1.48 -5.19 14.49
N SER A 242 -2.59 -4.65 14.06
CA SER A 242 -3.74 -4.30 14.88
C SER A 242 -4.92 -5.19 14.50
N ASP A 243 -5.72 -5.59 15.49
CA ASP A 243 -6.98 -6.32 15.31
C ASP A 243 -8.18 -5.51 15.86
N ASP A 244 -7.95 -4.22 16.18
CA ASP A 244 -8.91 -3.30 16.81
C ASP A 244 -8.96 -1.93 16.12
N ALA A 245 -8.79 -1.93 14.79
CA ALA A 245 -8.80 -0.75 13.94
C ALA A 245 -7.76 0.31 14.35
N GLY A 246 -6.57 -0.13 14.79
CA GLY A 246 -5.43 0.71 15.12
C GLY A 246 -5.45 1.26 16.55
N ASN A 247 -6.33 0.81 17.46
CA ASN A 247 -6.28 1.24 18.84
C ASN A 247 -5.04 0.70 19.59
N SER A 248 -4.60 -0.50 19.20
CA SER A 248 -3.35 -1.10 19.71
C SER A 248 -2.63 -1.88 18.62
N TRP A 249 -1.30 -1.97 18.73
CA TRP A 249 -0.44 -2.64 17.78
C TRP A 249 0.45 -3.68 18.47
N LYS A 250 0.55 -4.85 17.86
CA LYS A 250 1.40 -5.95 18.28
C LYS A 250 2.55 -6.10 17.28
N ASP A 251 3.79 -6.20 17.78
CA ASP A 251 4.96 -6.52 16.95
C ASP A 251 4.84 -7.92 16.35
N ILE A 252 5.10 -8.02 15.05
CA ILE A 252 5.03 -9.24 14.25
C ILE A 252 6.31 -9.46 13.40
N ALA A 253 7.41 -8.78 13.72
CA ALA A 253 8.64 -8.83 12.93
C ALA A 253 9.46 -10.12 13.12
N ASN A 254 9.06 -11.02 14.00
CA ASN A 254 9.78 -12.27 14.23
C ASN A 254 9.81 -13.14 12.96
N GLY A 255 11.02 -13.51 12.52
CA GLY A 255 11.23 -14.36 11.33
C GLY A 255 11.57 -13.63 10.05
N VAL A 256 11.69 -12.28 10.06
CA VAL A 256 12.26 -11.51 8.94
C VAL A 256 13.73 -11.19 9.18
N PRO A 257 14.55 -10.99 8.12
CA PRO A 257 15.98 -10.73 8.27
C PRO A 257 16.29 -9.32 8.77
N SER A 258 15.37 -8.39 8.60
CA SER A 258 15.38 -7.03 9.10
C SER A 258 13.93 -6.58 9.31
N ASP A 259 13.68 -5.86 10.39
CA ASP A 259 12.37 -5.26 10.69
C ASP A 259 12.20 -3.88 10.02
N PHE A 260 13.24 -3.41 9.32
CA PHE A 260 13.23 -2.17 8.55
C PHE A 260 12.82 -2.41 7.10
N GLY A 261 11.96 -1.56 6.59
CA GLY A 261 11.50 -1.54 5.19
C GLY A 261 10.58 -0.38 4.93
N PHE A 262 10.18 -0.18 3.69
CA PHE A 262 9.27 0.90 3.33
C PHE A 262 7.92 0.41 2.85
N CYS A 263 7.87 -0.70 2.13
CA CYS A 263 6.68 -1.15 1.43
C CYS A 263 5.96 -2.28 2.15
N MET A 264 4.64 -2.28 2.01
CA MET A 264 3.77 -3.36 2.43
C MET A 264 2.54 -3.38 1.51
N ALA A 265 2.06 -4.57 1.14
CA ALA A 265 0.83 -4.75 0.38
C ALA A 265 -0.01 -5.88 0.98
N ALA A 266 -1.32 -5.64 1.14
CA ALA A 266 -2.27 -6.67 1.54
C ALA A 266 -2.62 -7.58 0.36
N HIS A 267 -2.90 -8.84 0.65
CA HIS A 267 -3.46 -9.77 -0.33
C HIS A 267 -4.95 -9.44 -0.55
N PRO A 268 -5.45 -9.37 -1.80
CA PRO A 268 -6.80 -8.88 -2.08
C PRO A 268 -7.94 -9.82 -1.65
N HIS A 269 -7.61 -11.06 -1.29
CA HIS A 269 -8.60 -12.11 -0.98
C HIS A 269 -8.37 -12.80 0.36
N ASP A 270 -7.35 -12.40 1.12
CA ASP A 270 -7.00 -13.02 2.40
C ASP A 270 -6.47 -11.97 3.39
N PRO A 271 -7.27 -11.58 4.41
CA PRO A 271 -6.89 -10.55 5.39
C PRO A 271 -5.74 -10.96 6.33
N ASP A 272 -5.33 -12.22 6.30
CA ASP A 272 -4.21 -12.73 7.09
C ASP A 272 -2.88 -12.72 6.31
N THR A 273 -2.93 -12.36 5.01
CA THR A 273 -1.79 -12.38 4.11
C THR A 273 -1.34 -10.97 3.74
N VAL A 274 -0.06 -10.67 4.00
CA VAL A 274 0.62 -9.45 3.54
C VAL A 274 2.01 -9.75 3.01
N TYR A 275 2.50 -8.85 2.14
CA TYR A 275 3.80 -8.92 1.49
C TYR A 275 4.65 -7.71 1.90
N ILE A 276 5.94 -7.92 2.10
CA ILE A 276 6.95 -6.88 2.37
C ILE A 276 8.24 -7.16 1.60
N VAL A 277 9.05 -6.13 1.39
CA VAL A 277 10.44 -6.27 0.93
C VAL A 277 11.33 -5.59 1.98
N PRO A 278 11.92 -6.36 2.92
CA PRO A 278 12.85 -5.82 3.91
C PRO A 278 14.11 -5.27 3.24
N ILE A 279 14.67 -4.23 3.84
CA ILE A 279 16.00 -3.70 3.54
C ILE A 279 16.82 -3.63 4.83
N GLU A 280 18.13 -3.57 4.70
CA GLU A 280 19.07 -3.75 5.82
C GLU A 280 18.81 -2.78 6.98
N SER A 281 18.77 -1.48 6.69
CA SER A 281 18.51 -0.42 7.66
C SER A 281 18.19 0.92 6.99
N ASP A 282 17.94 1.93 7.77
CA ASP A 282 17.81 3.32 7.32
C ASP A 282 19.14 3.88 6.77
N GLN A 283 20.26 3.43 7.28
CA GLN A 283 21.59 3.79 6.84
C GLN A 283 22.02 3.00 5.60
N TYR A 284 21.74 1.70 5.57
CA TYR A 284 22.08 0.80 4.47
C TYR A 284 20.81 0.38 3.72
N ARG A 285 20.32 1.26 2.84
CA ARG A 285 19.05 1.09 2.13
C ARG A 285 19.14 0.11 0.96
N CYS A 286 19.52 -1.11 1.24
CA CYS A 286 19.61 -2.20 0.27
C CYS A 286 19.08 -3.50 0.90
N THR A 287 18.81 -4.48 0.06
CA THR A 287 18.32 -5.79 0.50
C THR A 287 19.35 -6.51 1.35
N PRO A 288 18.95 -7.14 2.46
CA PRO A 288 19.83 -7.90 3.36
C PRO A 288 20.61 -8.99 2.60
N GLU A 289 21.89 -9.14 2.92
CA GLU A 289 22.80 -10.11 2.31
C GLU A 289 23.00 -9.94 0.78
N GLY A 290 22.56 -8.82 0.18
CA GLY A 290 22.54 -8.64 -1.26
C GLY A 290 21.64 -9.64 -1.99
N LYS A 291 20.56 -10.09 -1.35
CA LYS A 291 19.58 -11.04 -1.87
C LYS A 291 18.20 -10.37 -1.93
N LEU A 292 17.62 -10.30 -3.12
CA LEU A 292 16.27 -9.76 -3.27
C LEU A 292 15.24 -10.82 -2.91
N ARG A 293 14.47 -10.55 -1.86
CA ARG A 293 13.44 -11.45 -1.33
C ARG A 293 12.18 -10.65 -1.03
N VAL A 294 11.04 -11.18 -1.43
CA VAL A 294 9.75 -10.74 -0.91
C VAL A 294 9.42 -11.65 0.26
N TYR A 295 9.01 -11.13 1.38
CA TYR A 295 8.52 -11.92 2.50
C TYR A 295 7.00 -11.87 2.52
N ARG A 296 6.38 -13.01 2.80
CA ARG A 296 4.93 -13.16 2.93
C ARG A 296 4.59 -13.79 4.27
N THR A 297 3.60 -13.25 4.96
CA THR A 297 2.85 -13.97 5.99
C THR A 297 1.51 -14.42 5.45
N GLN A 298 1.01 -15.57 5.89
CA GLN A 298 -0.33 -16.11 5.61
C GLN A 298 -1.10 -16.43 6.90
N ASN A 299 -0.59 -15.94 8.02
CA ASN A 299 -1.16 -16.15 9.35
C ASN A 299 -1.05 -14.89 10.21
N ALA A 300 -1.24 -13.74 9.54
CA ALA A 300 -1.29 -12.43 10.16
C ALA A 300 -0.01 -12.06 10.96
N GLY A 301 1.16 -12.47 10.47
CA GLY A 301 2.45 -12.12 11.05
C GLY A 301 2.97 -13.10 12.11
N GLU A 302 2.30 -14.22 12.35
CA GLU A 302 2.83 -15.25 13.27
C GLU A 302 4.08 -15.95 12.70
N SER A 303 4.21 -15.97 11.37
CA SER A 303 5.41 -16.44 10.66
C SER A 303 5.53 -15.78 9.31
N TRP A 304 6.77 -15.73 8.79
CA TRP A 304 7.12 -15.15 7.50
C TRP A 304 7.89 -16.16 6.66
N GLU A 305 7.58 -16.23 5.37
CA GLU A 305 8.30 -17.06 4.39
C GLU A 305 8.98 -16.20 3.32
N PRO A 306 10.23 -16.46 2.96
CA PRO A 306 10.90 -15.78 1.86
C PRO A 306 10.46 -16.34 0.52
N LEU A 307 10.03 -15.47 -0.39
CA LEU A 307 9.66 -15.76 -1.76
C LEU A 307 10.80 -15.31 -2.68
N THR A 308 11.57 -16.26 -3.23
CA THR A 308 12.84 -15.98 -3.91
C THR A 308 12.89 -16.46 -5.36
N ARG A 309 12.01 -17.39 -5.76
CA ARG A 309 12.08 -18.04 -7.07
C ARG A 309 11.94 -17.04 -8.22
N GLY A 310 13.02 -16.86 -8.99
CA GLY A 310 13.08 -15.90 -10.10
C GLY A 310 13.57 -14.50 -9.70
N LEU A 311 13.88 -14.25 -8.43
CA LEU A 311 14.53 -13.04 -7.96
C LEU A 311 16.05 -13.24 -7.82
N PRO A 312 16.89 -12.23 -8.10
CA PRO A 312 18.34 -12.33 -7.98
C PRO A 312 18.75 -12.54 -6.51
N GLN A 313 19.58 -13.58 -6.28
CA GLN A 313 20.04 -14.00 -4.95
C GLN A 313 21.53 -13.71 -4.73
N LYS A 314 22.12 -12.85 -5.54
CA LYS A 314 23.52 -12.44 -5.43
C LYS A 314 23.68 -11.02 -5.98
N ASN A 315 24.40 -10.17 -5.25
CA ASN A 315 24.70 -8.78 -5.63
C ASN A 315 23.42 -7.96 -5.97
N ALA A 316 22.29 -8.27 -5.36
CA ALA A 316 21.03 -7.60 -5.56
C ALA A 316 20.84 -6.50 -4.52
N LEU A 317 21.58 -5.39 -4.66
CA LEU A 317 21.50 -4.24 -3.74
C LEU A 317 20.34 -3.33 -4.15
N GLU A 318 19.12 -3.78 -3.87
CA GLU A 318 17.90 -3.11 -4.31
C GLU A 318 17.21 -2.39 -3.15
N THR A 319 16.48 -1.32 -3.48
CA THR A 319 15.56 -0.63 -2.56
C THR A 319 14.17 -0.59 -3.16
N VAL A 320 13.16 -0.99 -2.42
CA VAL A 320 11.74 -0.86 -2.76
C VAL A 320 11.11 0.18 -1.83
N LEU A 321 10.55 1.25 -2.41
CA LEU A 321 9.98 2.36 -1.64
C LEU A 321 8.53 2.10 -1.22
N ARG A 322 7.98 2.99 -0.35
CA ARG A 322 6.65 2.90 0.30
C ARG A 322 5.52 2.47 -0.63
N ASP A 323 5.41 3.14 -1.77
CA ASP A 323 4.34 2.93 -2.74
C ASP A 323 4.76 2.07 -3.93
N SER A 324 5.92 1.40 -3.84
CA SER A 324 6.47 0.60 -4.95
C SER A 324 6.17 -0.90 -4.84
N LEU A 325 5.17 -1.29 -4.03
CA LEU A 325 4.65 -2.67 -3.93
C LEU A 325 3.13 -2.64 -4.00
N ALA A 326 2.54 -3.48 -4.85
CA ALA A 326 1.08 -3.56 -5.04
C ALA A 326 0.62 -4.97 -5.41
N THR A 327 -0.66 -5.26 -5.19
CA THR A 327 -1.35 -6.48 -5.62
C THR A 327 -2.47 -6.16 -6.60
N ASP A 328 -2.79 -7.07 -7.53
CA ASP A 328 -4.01 -7.05 -8.32
C ASP A 328 -5.07 -8.00 -7.72
N THR A 329 -6.32 -7.87 -8.13
CA THR A 329 -7.45 -8.66 -7.64
C THR A 329 -7.70 -9.95 -8.43
N CYS A 330 -6.75 -10.41 -9.24
CA CYS A 330 -6.84 -11.73 -9.88
C CYS A 330 -6.80 -12.85 -8.83
N ASP A 331 -7.22 -14.03 -9.23
CA ASP A 331 -7.06 -15.27 -8.47
C ASP A 331 -6.36 -16.32 -9.35
N PRO A 332 -5.11 -16.74 -9.03
CA PRO A 332 -4.21 -16.24 -7.98
C PRO A 332 -3.86 -14.76 -8.12
N ALA A 333 -3.60 -14.07 -6.98
CA ALA A 333 -3.27 -12.66 -6.98
C ALA A 333 -1.95 -12.36 -7.71
N GLY A 334 -1.92 -11.26 -8.45
CA GLY A 334 -0.68 -10.68 -8.92
C GLY A 334 -0.03 -9.86 -7.83
N VAL A 335 1.29 -9.97 -7.72
CA VAL A 335 2.10 -9.12 -6.83
C VAL A 335 3.19 -8.46 -7.64
N TYR A 336 3.33 -7.13 -7.49
CA TYR A 336 4.21 -6.33 -8.33
C TYR A 336 5.02 -5.38 -7.46
N PHE A 337 6.32 -5.24 -7.76
CA PHE A 337 7.12 -4.21 -7.11
C PHE A 337 8.14 -3.60 -8.05
N GLY A 338 8.48 -2.35 -7.76
CA GLY A 338 9.47 -1.58 -8.48
C GLY A 338 10.67 -1.21 -7.61
N THR A 339 11.86 -1.18 -8.19
CA THR A 339 13.11 -0.90 -7.49
C THR A 339 13.71 0.46 -7.87
N ARG A 340 14.54 0.99 -7.00
CA ARG A 340 15.29 2.22 -7.25
C ARG A 340 16.30 2.07 -8.39
N SER A 341 16.67 0.86 -8.77
CA SER A 341 17.51 0.58 -9.95
C SER A 341 16.74 0.55 -11.27
N GLY A 342 15.40 0.83 -11.25
CA GLY A 342 14.60 0.95 -12.46
C GLY A 342 14.08 -0.39 -13.01
N LYS A 343 13.93 -1.39 -12.17
CA LYS A 343 13.32 -2.67 -12.53
C LYS A 343 11.93 -2.81 -11.92
N VAL A 344 11.01 -3.43 -12.65
CA VAL A 344 9.71 -3.84 -12.13
C VAL A 344 9.61 -5.36 -12.21
N TYR A 345 9.37 -5.99 -11.08
CA TYR A 345 9.13 -7.41 -10.96
C TYR A 345 7.63 -7.69 -10.79
N GLY A 346 7.19 -8.83 -11.32
CA GLY A 346 5.82 -9.30 -11.15
C GLY A 346 5.75 -10.80 -10.94
N SER A 347 4.81 -11.18 -10.10
CA SER A 347 4.34 -12.55 -9.88
C SER A 347 2.89 -12.65 -10.32
N SER A 348 2.49 -13.81 -10.85
CA SER A 348 1.10 -14.11 -11.22
C SER A 348 0.52 -15.30 -10.43
N ASP A 349 1.16 -15.67 -9.31
CA ASP A 349 0.89 -16.89 -8.55
C ASP A 349 1.06 -16.69 -7.03
N ASP A 350 0.52 -15.57 -6.50
CA ASP A 350 0.59 -15.18 -5.08
C ASP A 350 2.03 -15.01 -4.58
N GLY A 351 2.98 -14.60 -5.45
CA GLY A 351 4.38 -14.43 -5.09
C GLY A 351 5.24 -15.69 -5.13
N LYS A 352 4.70 -16.84 -5.56
CA LYS A 352 5.46 -18.10 -5.59
C LYS A 352 6.59 -18.10 -6.62
N SER A 353 6.43 -17.37 -7.70
CA SER A 353 7.47 -17.16 -8.70
C SER A 353 7.44 -15.74 -9.27
N TRP A 354 8.62 -15.24 -9.63
CA TRP A 354 8.84 -13.86 -10.05
C TRP A 354 9.55 -13.80 -11.40
N ARG A 355 9.34 -12.69 -12.11
CA ARG A 355 10.12 -12.31 -13.27
C ARG A 355 10.22 -10.80 -13.37
N ALA A 356 11.27 -10.29 -13.97
CA ALA A 356 11.31 -8.91 -14.40
C ALA A 356 10.28 -8.70 -15.52
N ILE A 357 9.40 -7.70 -15.35
CA ILE A 357 8.43 -7.27 -16.36
C ILE A 357 9.10 -6.27 -17.30
N ILE A 358 9.85 -5.34 -16.73
CA ILE A 358 10.59 -4.31 -17.43
C ILE A 358 11.83 -3.94 -16.62
N GLU A 359 12.90 -3.60 -17.32
CA GLU A 359 14.16 -3.11 -16.78
C GLU A 359 14.60 -1.84 -17.50
N GLY A 360 15.54 -1.09 -16.93
CA GLY A 360 16.10 0.12 -17.53
C GLY A 360 15.20 1.35 -17.42
N LEU A 361 14.18 1.33 -16.56
CA LEU A 361 13.42 2.52 -16.21
C LEU A 361 14.26 3.46 -15.33
N PRO A 362 13.91 4.75 -15.23
CA PRO A 362 14.38 5.58 -14.13
C PRO A 362 13.97 4.99 -12.78
N ALA A 363 14.61 5.43 -11.70
CA ALA A 363 14.30 4.94 -10.35
C ALA A 363 12.79 4.91 -10.08
N VAL A 364 12.25 3.72 -9.79
CA VAL A 364 10.81 3.54 -9.51
C VAL A 364 10.51 4.01 -8.09
N VAL A 365 9.43 4.77 -7.94
CA VAL A 365 8.98 5.36 -6.66
C VAL A 365 7.52 5.03 -6.33
N CYS A 366 6.74 4.58 -7.32
CA CYS A 366 5.33 4.20 -7.16
C CYS A 366 4.98 3.03 -8.08
N VAL A 367 4.25 2.05 -7.56
CA VAL A 367 3.63 0.95 -8.32
C VAL A 367 2.21 0.77 -7.81
N LYS A 368 1.24 0.75 -8.74
CA LYS A 368 -0.16 0.39 -8.46
C LYS A 368 -0.57 -0.67 -9.48
N ALA A 369 -1.44 -1.58 -9.09
CA ALA A 369 -1.94 -2.63 -9.97
C ALA A 369 -3.46 -2.72 -9.89
N ALA A 370 -4.10 -3.10 -11.01
CA ALA A 370 -5.53 -3.30 -11.06
C ALA A 370 -5.91 -4.32 -12.14
N LEU A 371 -6.94 -5.10 -11.87
CA LEU A 371 -7.71 -5.85 -12.86
C LEU A 371 -8.77 -4.91 -13.44
N VAL A 372 -8.69 -4.64 -14.73
CA VAL A 372 -9.60 -3.69 -15.40
C VAL A 372 -11.02 -4.24 -15.45
N GLY A 373 -11.99 -3.44 -15.01
CA GLY A 373 -13.40 -3.80 -14.90
C GLY A 373 -13.78 -4.51 -13.61
N ASP A 374 -12.84 -4.65 -12.67
CA ASP A 374 -13.10 -5.07 -11.32
C ASP A 374 -13.25 -3.83 -10.43
N ASP A 375 -14.49 -3.45 -10.18
CA ASP A 375 -14.82 -2.31 -9.33
C ASP A 375 -14.97 -2.68 -7.85
N GLY A 376 -14.45 -3.83 -7.45
CA GLY A 376 -14.50 -4.35 -6.07
C GLY A 376 -15.84 -4.96 -5.65
N ARG A 377 -16.85 -4.98 -6.55
CA ARG A 377 -18.18 -5.56 -6.22
C ARG A 377 -18.20 -7.08 -6.21
N ASN A 378 -17.25 -7.75 -6.84
CA ASN A 378 -17.23 -9.20 -7.06
C ASN A 378 -16.04 -9.92 -6.42
N LEU A 379 -15.50 -9.44 -5.30
CA LEU A 379 -14.45 -10.17 -4.60
C LEU A 379 -14.97 -11.52 -4.08
N PRO A 380 -14.39 -12.66 -4.49
CA PRO A 380 -14.82 -13.95 -4.00
C PRO A 380 -14.55 -14.06 -2.49
N ARG A 381 -15.61 -14.23 -1.71
CA ARG A 381 -15.50 -14.41 -0.24
C ARG A 381 -14.96 -15.80 0.07
N ARG A 382 -13.63 -15.97 0.12
CA ARG A 382 -12.97 -17.25 0.51
C ARG A 382 -13.14 -17.62 1.99
N HIS A 383 -13.66 -16.74 2.85
CA HIS A 383 -13.61 -16.92 4.31
C HIS A 383 -14.64 -17.89 4.93
N ARG A 384 -15.69 -18.32 4.23
CA ARG A 384 -16.67 -19.25 4.84
C ARG A 384 -16.23 -20.71 4.88
N ASP A 385 -15.30 -21.15 4.03
CA ASP A 385 -14.93 -22.56 3.92
C ASP A 385 -13.71 -22.96 4.75
N THR A 386 -12.82 -22.04 5.08
CA THR A 386 -11.62 -22.33 5.90
C THR A 386 -11.95 -22.43 7.39
N GLU A 387 -12.87 -21.62 7.91
CA GLU A 387 -13.33 -21.77 9.30
C GLU A 387 -14.11 -23.06 9.52
N LYS A 388 -14.98 -23.46 8.57
CA LYS A 388 -15.66 -24.77 8.63
C LYS A 388 -14.69 -25.94 8.54
N LYS A 389 -13.63 -25.86 7.72
CA LYS A 389 -12.58 -26.89 7.63
C LYS A 389 -11.67 -26.91 8.86
N ARG A 390 -11.36 -25.78 9.49
CA ARG A 390 -10.59 -25.72 10.76
C ARG A 390 -11.44 -26.22 11.93
N ALA A 391 -12.69 -25.77 12.06
CA ALA A 391 -13.61 -26.25 13.09
C ALA A 391 -13.91 -27.76 12.95
N GLY A 392 -14.03 -28.28 11.72
CA GLY A 392 -14.19 -29.71 11.43
C GLY A 392 -12.96 -30.53 11.84
N LYS A 393 -11.74 -30.08 11.52
CA LYS A 393 -10.49 -30.76 11.92
C LYS A 393 -10.29 -30.76 13.45
N THR A 394 -10.62 -29.67 14.12
CA THR A 394 -10.51 -29.57 15.60
C THR A 394 -11.53 -30.48 16.30
N ARG A 395 -12.75 -30.62 15.73
CA ARG A 395 -13.78 -31.54 16.25
C ARG A 395 -13.42 -33.01 16.05
N VAL A 396 -12.80 -33.35 14.92
CA VAL A 396 -12.33 -34.74 14.64
C VAL A 396 -11.14 -35.08 15.55
N ALA A 397 -10.18 -34.17 15.74
CA ALA A 397 -9.06 -34.38 16.65
C ALA A 397 -9.49 -34.56 18.11
N LYS A 398 -10.46 -33.73 18.60
CA LYS A 398 -11.04 -33.92 19.95
C LYS A 398 -11.79 -35.21 20.10
N LYS A 399 -12.49 -35.70 19.05
CA LYS A 399 -13.21 -36.99 19.09
C LYS A 399 -12.25 -38.19 19.07
N MET A 400 -11.09 -38.10 18.40
CA MET A 400 -10.05 -39.13 18.42
C MET A 400 -9.30 -39.17 19.78
N LEU A 401 -9.06 -38.03 20.41
CA LEU A 401 -8.45 -37.99 21.77
C LEU A 401 -9.39 -38.57 22.86
N ALA A 402 -10.70 -38.34 22.73
CA ALA A 402 -11.69 -38.89 23.67
C ALA A 402 -11.80 -40.40 23.55
N LYS A 403 -11.74 -40.99 22.33
CA LYS A 403 -11.78 -42.44 22.12
C LYS A 403 -10.50 -43.14 22.61
N ARG A 404 -9.35 -42.49 22.70
CA ARG A 404 -8.11 -43.06 23.25
C ARG A 404 -8.08 -43.12 24.78
N LYS A 405 -8.89 -42.32 25.47
CA LYS A 405 -8.97 -42.34 26.96
C LYS A 405 -9.94 -43.40 27.53
N THR A 406 -10.77 -44.02 26.70
CA THR A 406 -11.73 -45.07 27.13
C THR A 406 -11.26 -46.48 26.89
N ALA A 407 -10.05 -46.70 26.31
CA ALA A 407 -9.47 -48.05 26.12
C ALA A 407 -8.28 -48.22 27.09
N SER A 408 -8.59 -48.52 28.35
CA SER A 408 -7.61 -48.99 29.34
C SER A 408 -7.81 -50.50 29.50
N PRO A 409 -6.78 -51.35 29.40
CA PRO A 409 -6.97 -52.81 29.52
C PRO A 409 -7.10 -53.18 31.01
N ALA A 410 -8.09 -54.04 31.27
CA ALA A 410 -8.28 -54.68 32.56
C ALA A 410 -7.05 -55.54 32.90
N ARG A 411 -6.43 -55.32 34.07
CA ARG A 411 -5.43 -56.23 34.65
C ARG A 411 -6.14 -57.48 35.14
N SER A 412 -5.83 -58.60 34.56
CA SER A 412 -6.12 -59.92 35.13
C SER A 412 -5.18 -60.22 36.30
N ALA A 413 -5.76 -60.45 37.44
CA ALA A 413 -5.07 -61.07 38.56
C ALA A 413 -4.89 -62.57 38.31
N ARG A 414 -3.64 -63.02 38.38
CA ARG A 414 -3.21 -64.28 39.06
C ARG A 414 -1.68 -64.22 39.19
#